data_416b2d25b433002056428eb9022ec2ed
#
_entry.id   416b2d25b433002056428eb9022ec2ed
#
_cell.length_a   1.000
_cell.length_b   1.000
_cell.length_c   1.000
_cell.angle_alpha   90.00
_cell.angle_beta   90.00
_cell.angle_gamma   90.00
#
_symmetry.space_group_name_H-M   'P 1'
#
loop_
_entity.id
_entity.type
_entity.pdbx_description
1 polymer ?
#
loop_
_entity_poly.entity_id
_entity_poly.type
_entity_poly.pdbx_seq_one_letter_code
_entity_poly.pdbx_strand_id
1 'polypeptide(L)'
;MQKKNFTKVKEFILGFSSFGKHQITPFVVFLTIYILTLAGNIIIVTIIHIDHHLCTPMYFFLSMLASSETVYTLVIVPRMLSSLIFHNQPISLADCATQMFFVVILATNNCFLLTAMGYDRYMAICKPLRYTVIMSKGMCAQLVCGSFGTGLVMAVLHVTAMFNLPFCGTVVDHFFCDIYPVMKLSCTDTTINEIINYGVSSFVIFVPIGLIFIFYVLIISSILTIASAEDWKKTFATCASHLTVVIVHYGCASITYLKPKSESSIEKDLLLSVTYTIITPLLNPVVYSLRNKEVKDGLHRVVSRNIS
;
A
#
# COMPACT_ATOMS: atom_id res chain seq x y z
N MET A 1 36.95 -20.71 22.80
CA MET A 1 35.90 -19.70 22.46
C MET A 1 36.58 -18.47 21.86
N GLN A 2 36.61 -18.36 20.54
CA GLN A 2 37.13 -17.16 19.88
C GLN A 2 36.05 -16.06 19.99
N LYS A 3 36.35 -14.98 20.69
CA LYS A 3 35.59 -13.73 20.62
C LYS A 3 35.69 -13.23 19.21
N LYS A 4 34.69 -13.51 18.35
CA LYS A 4 34.55 -12.80 17.09
C LYS A 4 34.29 -11.32 17.44
N ASN A 5 35.26 -10.45 17.14
CA ASN A 5 35.06 -9.01 17.14
C ASN A 5 34.05 -8.68 16.04
N PHE A 6 32.78 -8.58 16.42
CA PHE A 6 31.75 -8.10 15.52
C PHE A 6 32.00 -6.61 15.31
N THR A 7 32.54 -6.23 14.18
CA THR A 7 32.48 -4.83 13.70
C THR A 7 31.01 -4.50 13.54
N LYS A 8 30.52 -3.56 14.34
CA LYS A 8 29.12 -3.13 14.31
C LYS A 8 28.87 -2.52 12.93
N VAL A 9 28.08 -3.21 12.10
CA VAL A 9 27.66 -2.70 10.79
C VAL A 9 26.97 -1.35 11.00
N LYS A 10 27.43 -0.31 10.31
CA LYS A 10 26.88 1.04 10.40
C LYS A 10 26.01 1.41 9.20
N GLU A 11 26.28 0.78 8.07
CA GLU A 11 25.66 1.09 6.79
C GLU A 11 25.39 -0.17 6.00
N PHE A 12 24.33 -0.17 5.22
CA PHE A 12 24.00 -1.18 4.24
C PHE A 12 24.23 -0.63 2.83
N ILE A 13 24.40 -1.51 1.86
CA ILE A 13 24.46 -1.20 0.43
C ILE A 13 23.23 -1.83 -0.21
N LEU A 14 22.35 -1.01 -0.79
CA LEU A 14 21.22 -1.50 -1.57
C LEU A 14 21.70 -1.87 -2.96
N GLY A 15 21.51 -3.11 -3.36
CA GLY A 15 22.04 -3.64 -4.62
C GLY A 15 20.93 -4.06 -5.59
N PHE A 16 21.01 -3.55 -6.83
CA PHE A 16 20.30 -4.05 -8.00
C PHE A 16 21.23 -4.94 -8.83
N SER A 17 21.62 -6.10 -8.30
CA SER A 17 22.53 -6.99 -9.02
C SER A 17 21.93 -7.60 -10.31
N SER A 18 20.59 -7.59 -10.44
CA SER A 18 19.87 -8.30 -11.51
C SER A 18 19.80 -7.58 -12.86
N PHE A 19 19.99 -6.26 -12.94
CA PHE A 19 19.76 -5.51 -14.19
C PHE A 19 20.99 -5.31 -15.09
N GLY A 20 22.16 -5.78 -14.70
CA GLY A 20 23.36 -5.78 -15.54
C GLY A 20 23.70 -4.42 -16.17
N LYS A 21 24.15 -4.44 -17.45
CA LYS A 21 24.59 -3.23 -18.18
C LYS A 21 23.46 -2.32 -18.69
N HIS A 22 22.19 -2.70 -18.60
CA HIS A 22 21.06 -1.95 -19.20
C HIS A 22 20.19 -1.22 -18.16
N GLN A 23 20.80 -0.43 -17.28
CA GLN A 23 20.08 0.22 -16.17
C GLN A 23 19.27 1.46 -16.58
N ILE A 24 19.54 2.04 -17.75
CA ILE A 24 18.84 3.24 -18.25
C ILE A 24 17.37 2.90 -18.57
N THR A 25 17.10 1.74 -19.16
CA THR A 25 15.71 1.34 -19.50
C THR A 25 14.81 1.20 -18.25
N PRO A 26 15.19 0.40 -17.22
CA PRO A 26 14.38 0.34 -16.02
C PRO A 26 14.29 1.69 -15.29
N PHE A 27 15.33 2.51 -15.30
CA PHE A 27 15.27 3.86 -14.74
C PHE A 27 14.18 4.72 -15.40
N VAL A 28 14.15 4.80 -16.74
CA VAL A 28 13.14 5.58 -17.47
C VAL A 28 11.73 5.03 -17.23
N VAL A 29 11.56 3.71 -17.22
CA VAL A 29 10.26 3.06 -16.95
C VAL A 29 9.78 3.40 -15.54
N PHE A 30 10.61 3.20 -14.52
CA PHE A 30 10.22 3.47 -13.12
C PHE A 30 10.01 4.96 -12.86
N LEU A 31 10.80 5.83 -13.46
CA LEU A 31 10.59 7.28 -13.38
C LEU A 31 9.25 7.69 -14.00
N THR A 32 8.90 7.11 -15.15
CA THR A 32 7.62 7.38 -15.82
C THR A 32 6.46 6.93 -14.95
N ILE A 33 6.49 5.70 -14.42
CA ILE A 33 5.46 5.16 -13.52
C ILE A 33 5.35 6.03 -12.27
N TYR A 34 6.47 6.45 -11.69
CA TYR A 34 6.51 7.31 -10.52
C TYR A 34 5.80 8.65 -10.76
N ILE A 35 6.14 9.33 -11.86
CA ILE A 35 5.49 10.61 -12.22
C ILE A 35 3.99 10.43 -12.44
N LEU A 36 3.58 9.38 -13.15
CA LEU A 36 2.17 9.08 -13.39
C LEU A 36 1.41 8.76 -12.09
N THR A 37 2.03 8.03 -11.17
CA THR A 37 1.46 7.71 -9.86
C THR A 37 1.25 8.98 -9.03
N LEU A 38 2.28 9.82 -8.92
CA LEU A 38 2.17 11.09 -8.18
C LEU A 38 1.12 12.00 -8.81
N ALA A 39 1.17 12.21 -10.11
CA ALA A 39 0.19 13.05 -10.82
C ALA A 39 -1.24 12.53 -10.63
N GLY A 40 -1.46 11.23 -10.80
CA GLY A 40 -2.79 10.63 -10.65
C GLY A 40 -3.36 10.77 -9.23
N ASN A 41 -2.56 10.47 -8.21
CA ASN A 41 -2.98 10.61 -6.82
C ASN A 41 -3.21 12.07 -6.42
N ILE A 42 -2.34 12.99 -6.81
CA ILE A 42 -2.49 14.43 -6.56
C ILE A 42 -3.76 14.98 -7.24
N ILE A 43 -4.03 14.57 -8.48
CA ILE A 43 -5.26 14.96 -9.20
C ILE A 43 -6.50 14.48 -8.45
N ILE A 44 -6.54 13.23 -7.99
CA ILE A 44 -7.66 12.68 -7.19
C ILE A 44 -7.88 13.51 -5.93
N VAL A 45 -6.83 13.73 -5.14
CA VAL A 45 -6.91 14.51 -3.91
C VAL A 45 -7.42 15.91 -4.20
N THR A 46 -6.88 16.57 -5.21
CA THR A 46 -7.26 17.95 -5.60
C THR A 46 -8.72 18.04 -6.02
N ILE A 47 -9.19 17.12 -6.88
CA ILE A 47 -10.58 17.13 -7.36
C ILE A 47 -11.55 16.89 -6.19
N ILE A 48 -11.27 15.95 -5.31
CA ILE A 48 -12.11 15.65 -4.15
C ILE A 48 -12.22 16.84 -3.20
N HIS A 49 -11.17 17.65 -3.06
CA HIS A 49 -11.18 18.83 -2.20
C HIS A 49 -11.85 20.05 -2.83
N ILE A 50 -11.79 20.19 -4.16
CA ILE A 50 -12.35 21.36 -4.86
C ILE A 50 -13.83 21.16 -5.22
N ASP A 51 -14.23 19.94 -5.60
CA ASP A 51 -15.58 19.63 -6.02
C ASP A 51 -16.49 19.24 -4.86
N HIS A 52 -17.38 20.13 -4.45
CA HIS A 52 -18.34 19.91 -3.37
C HIS A 52 -19.31 18.72 -3.61
N HIS A 53 -19.47 18.26 -4.84
CA HIS A 53 -20.28 17.07 -5.15
C HIS A 53 -19.60 15.77 -4.70
N LEU A 54 -18.30 15.80 -4.47
CA LEU A 54 -17.50 14.67 -4.00
C LEU A 54 -17.32 14.65 -2.46
N CYS A 55 -18.12 15.40 -1.70
CA CYS A 55 -18.09 15.44 -0.23
C CYS A 55 -18.82 14.25 0.41
N THR A 56 -18.49 13.03 0.01
CA THR A 56 -19.03 11.80 0.65
C THR A 56 -17.95 11.04 1.42
N PRO A 57 -18.33 10.20 2.41
CA PRO A 57 -17.37 9.38 3.15
C PRO A 57 -16.46 8.54 2.25
N MET A 58 -16.99 7.96 1.19
CA MET A 58 -16.21 7.19 0.22
C MET A 58 -15.08 8.00 -0.41
N TYR A 59 -15.33 9.24 -0.87
CA TYR A 59 -14.31 10.09 -1.46
C TYR A 59 -13.33 10.63 -0.42
N PHE A 60 -13.79 10.83 0.82
CA PHE A 60 -12.90 11.14 1.92
C PHE A 60 -11.86 10.02 2.14
N PHE A 61 -12.29 8.75 2.22
CA PHE A 61 -11.37 7.62 2.34
C PHE A 61 -10.48 7.47 1.10
N LEU A 62 -11.02 7.72 -0.09
CA LEU A 62 -10.24 7.69 -1.33
C LEU A 62 -9.14 8.76 -1.35
N SER A 63 -9.42 9.98 -0.87
CA SER A 63 -8.40 11.03 -0.76
C SER A 63 -7.33 10.68 0.27
N MET A 64 -7.72 10.06 1.39
CA MET A 64 -6.76 9.57 2.40
C MET A 64 -5.87 8.44 1.85
N LEU A 65 -6.46 7.51 1.09
CA LEU A 65 -5.73 6.44 0.42
C LEU A 65 -4.74 7.02 -0.61
N ALA A 66 -5.18 7.92 -1.49
CA ALA A 66 -4.34 8.56 -2.49
C ALA A 66 -3.18 9.38 -1.86
N SER A 67 -3.45 10.08 -0.75
CA SER A 67 -2.42 10.79 0.02
C SER A 67 -1.42 9.83 0.65
N SER A 68 -1.89 8.76 1.27
CA SER A 68 -1.05 7.71 1.86
C SER A 68 -0.15 7.04 0.81
N GLU A 69 -0.68 6.74 -0.37
CA GLU A 69 0.09 6.15 -1.47
C GLU A 69 1.10 7.11 -2.09
N THR A 70 0.77 8.41 -2.14
CA THR A 70 1.73 9.44 -2.53
C THR A 70 2.94 9.42 -1.59
N VAL A 71 2.72 9.45 -0.28
CA VAL A 71 3.81 9.40 0.70
C VAL A 71 4.57 8.06 0.63
N TYR A 72 3.86 6.94 0.49
CA TYR A 72 4.46 5.62 0.32
C TYR A 72 5.43 5.57 -0.87
N THR A 73 5.00 6.10 -2.00
CA THR A 73 5.80 6.16 -3.22
C THR A 73 7.01 7.08 -3.06
N LEU A 74 6.84 8.23 -2.36
CA LEU A 74 7.94 9.16 -2.04
C LEU A 74 9.00 8.55 -1.11
N VAL A 75 8.62 7.64 -0.22
CA VAL A 75 9.56 6.96 0.70
C VAL A 75 10.43 5.93 -0.02
N ILE A 76 9.92 5.28 -1.06
CA ILE A 76 10.60 4.15 -1.73
C ILE A 76 11.29 4.56 -3.03
N VAL A 77 10.55 5.18 -3.95
CA VAL A 77 10.97 5.31 -5.36
C VAL A 77 12.17 6.22 -5.57
N PRO A 78 12.33 7.38 -4.91
CA PRO A 78 13.50 8.23 -5.13
C PRO A 78 14.80 7.51 -4.80
N ARG A 79 14.83 6.73 -3.74
CA ARG A 79 16.00 5.94 -3.35
C ARG A 79 16.28 4.82 -4.35
N MET A 80 15.24 4.13 -4.80
CA MET A 80 15.34 3.10 -5.84
C MET A 80 15.90 3.67 -7.14
N LEU A 81 15.40 4.82 -7.60
CA LEU A 81 15.91 5.48 -8.82
C LEU A 81 17.37 5.91 -8.66
N SER A 82 17.73 6.42 -7.50
CA SER A 82 19.13 6.78 -7.20
C SER A 82 20.05 5.56 -7.23
N SER A 83 19.64 4.41 -6.72
CA SER A 83 20.42 3.18 -6.73
C SER A 83 20.57 2.55 -8.12
N LEU A 84 19.69 2.87 -9.08
CA LEU A 84 19.82 2.47 -10.48
C LEU A 84 20.89 3.29 -11.23
N ILE A 85 21.09 4.56 -10.85
CA ILE A 85 22.10 5.44 -11.50
C ILE A 85 23.46 5.29 -10.82
N PHE A 86 23.46 5.35 -9.50
CA PHE A 86 24.67 5.35 -8.70
C PHE A 86 24.81 3.98 -8.01
N HIS A 87 25.73 3.17 -8.50
CA HIS A 87 25.97 1.84 -7.95
C HIS A 87 26.49 1.91 -6.51
N ASN A 88 26.06 0.95 -5.68
CA ASN A 88 26.58 0.76 -4.31
C ASN A 88 26.43 1.97 -3.39
N GLN A 89 25.30 2.68 -3.46
CA GLN A 89 25.04 3.77 -2.52
C GLN A 89 24.80 3.23 -1.11
N PRO A 90 25.58 3.67 -0.13
CA PRO A 90 25.35 3.26 1.26
C PRO A 90 24.06 3.89 1.80
N ILE A 91 23.39 3.17 2.67
CA ILE A 91 22.29 3.64 3.50
C ILE A 91 22.63 3.39 4.96
N SER A 92 22.49 4.39 5.82
CA SER A 92 22.70 4.19 7.24
C SER A 92 21.65 3.24 7.84
N LEU A 93 21.97 2.57 8.96
CA LEU A 93 20.98 1.76 9.67
C LEU A 93 19.77 2.59 10.10
N ALA A 94 19.99 3.84 10.50
CA ALA A 94 18.91 4.74 10.91
C ALA A 94 17.99 5.11 9.74
N ASP A 95 18.53 5.41 8.57
CA ASP A 95 17.73 5.70 7.37
C ASP A 95 16.96 4.47 6.89
N CYS A 96 17.60 3.29 6.95
CA CYS A 96 16.96 2.02 6.64
C CYS A 96 15.82 1.70 7.61
N ALA A 97 16.01 1.90 8.91
CA ALA A 97 14.97 1.75 9.93
C ALA A 97 13.82 2.75 9.71
N THR A 98 14.14 4.00 9.39
CA THR A 98 13.15 5.05 9.10
C THR A 98 12.34 4.72 7.85
N GLN A 99 12.98 4.27 6.78
CA GLN A 99 12.31 3.83 5.56
C GLN A 99 11.36 2.66 5.85
N MET A 100 11.84 1.62 6.53
CA MET A 100 11.04 0.46 6.93
C MET A 100 9.84 0.87 7.79
N PHE A 101 10.04 1.78 8.74
CA PHE A 101 8.98 2.30 9.61
C PHE A 101 7.84 2.94 8.84
N PHE A 102 8.16 3.85 7.92
CA PHE A 102 7.13 4.50 7.09
C PHE A 102 6.47 3.54 6.11
N VAL A 103 7.23 2.62 5.52
CA VAL A 103 6.68 1.59 4.61
C VAL A 103 5.64 0.73 5.34
N VAL A 104 5.94 0.25 6.55
CA VAL A 104 5.01 -0.59 7.31
C VAL A 104 3.77 0.19 7.77
N ILE A 105 3.93 1.44 8.26
CA ILE A 105 2.78 2.28 8.63
C ILE A 105 1.84 2.45 7.43
N LEU A 106 2.38 2.90 6.30
CA LEU A 106 1.57 3.28 5.15
C LEU A 106 0.95 2.06 4.45
N ALA A 107 1.68 0.95 4.33
CA ALA A 107 1.15 -0.30 3.80
C ALA A 107 -0.02 -0.82 4.66
N THR A 108 0.15 -0.85 5.99
CA THR A 108 -0.91 -1.25 6.92
C THR A 108 -2.10 -0.28 6.85
N ASN A 109 -1.86 1.03 6.86
CA ASN A 109 -2.90 2.04 6.74
C ASN A 109 -3.72 1.86 5.46
N ASN A 110 -3.08 1.59 4.32
CA ASN A 110 -3.77 1.36 3.05
C ASN A 110 -4.69 0.13 3.12
N CYS A 111 -4.26 -0.97 3.76
CA CYS A 111 -5.10 -2.14 3.97
C CYS A 111 -6.38 -1.79 4.76
N PHE A 112 -6.25 -1.10 5.89
CA PHE A 112 -7.40 -0.75 6.72
C PHE A 112 -8.28 0.35 6.09
N LEU A 113 -7.72 1.27 5.30
CA LEU A 113 -8.51 2.23 4.53
C LEU A 113 -9.38 1.54 3.47
N LEU A 114 -8.85 0.54 2.76
CA LEU A 114 -9.66 -0.28 1.84
C LEU A 114 -10.79 -1.00 2.59
N THR A 115 -10.54 -1.46 3.82
CA THR A 115 -11.60 -2.05 4.65
C THR A 115 -12.67 -1.02 5.04
N ALA A 116 -12.27 0.20 5.41
CA ALA A 116 -13.19 1.30 5.71
C ALA A 116 -14.05 1.67 4.49
N MET A 117 -13.47 1.65 3.28
CA MET A 117 -14.21 1.84 2.03
C MET A 117 -15.20 0.71 1.78
N GLY A 118 -14.84 -0.55 2.08
CA GLY A 118 -15.77 -1.69 2.03
C GLY A 118 -16.93 -1.55 3.01
N TYR A 119 -16.65 -1.10 4.24
CA TYR A 119 -17.66 -0.79 5.24
C TYR A 119 -18.60 0.34 4.79
N ASP A 120 -18.06 1.41 4.21
CA ASP A 120 -18.84 2.51 3.63
C ASP A 120 -19.83 1.99 2.58
N ARG A 121 -19.35 1.14 1.65
CA ARG A 121 -20.23 0.51 0.64
C ARG A 121 -21.32 -0.34 1.25
N TYR A 122 -20.97 -1.16 2.25
CA TYR A 122 -21.96 -1.96 2.99
C TYR A 122 -23.04 -1.09 3.63
N MET A 123 -22.64 -0.01 4.31
CA MET A 123 -23.61 0.90 4.96
C MET A 123 -24.49 1.63 3.96
N ALA A 124 -23.92 2.12 2.84
CA ALA A 124 -24.65 2.84 1.81
C ALA A 124 -25.72 1.96 1.11
N ILE A 125 -25.41 0.67 0.90
CA ILE A 125 -26.29 -0.25 0.16
C ILE A 125 -27.29 -0.95 1.11
N CYS A 126 -26.81 -1.49 2.23
CA CYS A 126 -27.63 -2.33 3.10
C CYS A 126 -28.37 -1.55 4.20
N LYS A 127 -27.92 -0.33 4.53
CA LYS A 127 -28.50 0.50 5.60
C LYS A 127 -28.72 1.97 5.17
N PRO A 128 -29.37 2.25 4.00
CA PRO A 128 -29.42 3.59 3.42
C PRO A 128 -30.08 4.61 4.36
N LEU A 129 -31.12 4.23 5.11
CA LEU A 129 -31.82 5.13 6.03
C LEU A 129 -30.99 5.56 7.25
N ARG A 130 -29.96 4.78 7.61
CA ARG A 130 -29.07 5.08 8.74
C ARG A 130 -27.69 5.52 8.29
N TYR A 131 -27.44 5.56 6.99
CA TYR A 131 -26.11 5.84 6.42
C TYR A 131 -25.53 7.16 6.92
N THR A 132 -26.28 8.26 6.80
CA THR A 132 -25.81 9.60 7.20
C THR A 132 -25.54 9.75 8.69
N VAL A 133 -26.26 8.98 9.53
CA VAL A 133 -26.06 8.97 10.98
C VAL A 133 -24.82 8.19 11.37
N ILE A 134 -24.63 7.01 10.76
CA ILE A 134 -23.52 6.11 11.11
C ILE A 134 -22.22 6.60 10.47
N MET A 135 -22.24 6.95 9.19
CA MET A 135 -21.07 7.47 8.46
C MET A 135 -20.88 8.99 8.67
N SER A 136 -20.99 9.42 9.93
CA SER A 136 -20.71 10.81 10.32
C SER A 136 -19.23 11.17 10.12
N LYS A 137 -18.91 12.47 10.03
CA LYS A 137 -17.52 12.96 9.93
C LYS A 137 -16.64 12.43 11.08
N GLY A 138 -17.21 12.34 12.29
CA GLY A 138 -16.51 11.76 13.45
C GLY A 138 -16.17 10.29 13.28
N MET A 139 -17.11 9.47 12.78
CA MET A 139 -16.86 8.06 12.48
C MET A 139 -15.81 7.88 11.40
N CYS A 140 -15.88 8.65 10.31
CA CYS A 140 -14.86 8.61 9.25
C CYS A 140 -13.47 8.96 9.78
N ALA A 141 -13.36 9.99 10.61
CA ALA A 141 -12.09 10.35 11.25
C ALA A 141 -11.58 9.25 12.17
N GLN A 142 -12.46 8.62 12.97
CA GLN A 142 -12.08 7.50 13.84
C GLN A 142 -11.56 6.30 13.05
N LEU A 143 -12.18 5.96 11.92
CA LEU A 143 -11.72 4.87 11.05
C LEU A 143 -10.33 5.18 10.46
N VAL A 144 -10.07 6.40 10.02
CA VAL A 144 -8.75 6.83 9.52
C VAL A 144 -7.71 6.81 10.64
N CYS A 145 -8.02 7.38 11.81
CA CYS A 145 -7.12 7.37 12.97
C CYS A 145 -6.82 5.95 13.44
N GLY A 146 -7.83 5.07 13.46
CA GLY A 146 -7.66 3.66 13.78
C GLY A 146 -6.76 2.92 12.79
N SER A 147 -6.95 3.17 11.49
CA SER A 147 -6.10 2.60 10.44
C SER A 147 -4.64 3.02 10.61
N PHE A 148 -4.40 4.32 10.80
CA PHE A 148 -3.05 4.86 10.98
C PHE A 148 -2.43 4.40 12.31
N GLY A 149 -3.20 4.40 13.40
CA GLY A 149 -2.77 3.91 14.71
C GLY A 149 -2.37 2.44 14.69
N THR A 150 -3.14 1.59 13.98
CA THR A 150 -2.77 0.18 13.77
C THR A 150 -1.44 0.09 13.01
N GLY A 151 -1.27 0.86 11.93
CA GLY A 151 -0.02 0.94 11.19
C GLY A 151 1.17 1.34 12.06
N LEU A 152 0.99 2.32 12.94
CA LEU A 152 2.01 2.77 13.87
C LEU A 152 2.46 1.66 14.83
N VAL A 153 1.50 0.95 15.44
CA VAL A 153 1.80 -0.17 16.33
C VAL A 153 2.57 -1.28 15.60
N MET A 154 2.12 -1.64 14.40
CA MET A 154 2.79 -2.68 13.60
C MET A 154 4.21 -2.26 13.18
N ALA A 155 4.41 -1.00 12.81
CA ALA A 155 5.73 -0.48 12.45
C ALA A 155 6.70 -0.46 13.64
N VAL A 156 6.25 -0.04 14.82
CA VAL A 156 7.06 -0.09 16.05
C VAL A 156 7.47 -1.52 16.35
N LEU A 157 6.55 -2.48 16.30
CA LEU A 157 6.85 -3.91 16.53
C LEU A 157 7.90 -4.42 15.52
N HIS A 158 7.72 -4.17 14.23
CA HIS A 158 8.63 -4.65 13.19
C HIS A 158 10.03 -4.02 13.32
N VAL A 159 10.10 -2.69 13.38
CA VAL A 159 11.39 -1.99 13.42
C VAL A 159 12.16 -2.33 14.70
N THR A 160 11.48 -2.39 15.86
CA THR A 160 12.12 -2.77 17.11
C THR A 160 12.63 -4.21 17.05
N ALA A 161 11.82 -5.16 16.56
CA ALA A 161 12.24 -6.53 16.42
C ALA A 161 13.46 -6.69 15.49
N MET A 162 13.47 -5.94 14.34
CA MET A 162 14.51 -6.03 13.33
C MET A 162 15.82 -5.41 13.77
N PHE A 163 15.79 -4.17 14.27
CA PHE A 163 17.03 -3.41 14.54
C PHE A 163 17.63 -3.70 15.90
N ASN A 164 17.05 -4.62 16.69
CA ASN A 164 17.70 -5.28 17.82
C ASN A 164 18.59 -6.47 17.41
N LEU A 165 18.52 -6.91 16.13
CA LEU A 165 19.38 -7.97 15.62
C LEU A 165 20.81 -7.45 15.39
N PRO A 166 21.85 -8.26 15.70
CA PRO A 166 23.21 -7.97 15.26
C PRO A 166 23.36 -8.34 13.78
N PHE A 167 23.84 -7.39 12.96
CA PHE A 167 24.06 -7.59 11.54
C PHE A 167 25.54 -7.91 11.25
N CYS A 168 25.79 -8.86 10.33
CA CYS A 168 27.10 -9.24 9.81
C CYS A 168 27.25 -8.96 8.31
N GLY A 169 26.16 -9.02 7.57
CA GLY A 169 26.14 -8.66 6.16
C GLY A 169 25.92 -7.16 5.98
N THR A 170 26.43 -6.63 4.85
CA THR A 170 26.29 -5.21 4.49
C THR A 170 25.54 -4.99 3.20
N VAL A 171 25.30 -6.02 2.38
CA VAL A 171 24.64 -5.91 1.09
C VAL A 171 23.21 -6.42 1.20
N VAL A 172 22.24 -5.54 0.97
CA VAL A 172 20.81 -5.85 0.88
C VAL A 172 20.48 -6.07 -0.58
N ASP A 173 20.20 -7.31 -0.98
CA ASP A 173 19.79 -7.65 -2.36
C ASP A 173 18.34 -7.22 -2.62
N HIS A 174 18.07 -5.92 -2.48
CA HIS A 174 16.77 -5.31 -2.71
C HIS A 174 16.90 -3.81 -2.99
N PHE A 175 15.84 -3.21 -3.61
CA PHE A 175 15.84 -1.80 -3.98
C PHE A 175 15.39 -0.84 -2.86
N PHE A 176 14.91 -1.36 -1.76
CA PHE A 176 14.61 -0.62 -0.52
C PHE A 176 14.83 -1.53 0.70
N CYS A 177 14.81 -0.94 1.89
CA CYS A 177 14.94 -1.67 3.14
C CYS A 177 13.65 -2.45 3.47
N ASP A 178 13.50 -3.62 2.85
CA ASP A 178 12.42 -4.54 3.17
C ASP A 178 12.84 -5.48 4.32
N ILE A 179 11.84 -5.94 5.05
CA ILE A 179 11.99 -6.72 6.29
C ILE A 179 12.83 -7.97 6.04
N TYR A 180 12.47 -8.75 5.03
CA TYR A 180 13.09 -10.04 4.78
C TYR A 180 14.54 -9.96 4.26
N PRO A 181 14.88 -9.14 3.24
CA PRO A 181 16.26 -8.96 2.81
C PRO A 181 17.19 -8.45 3.93
N VAL A 182 16.70 -7.53 4.77
CA VAL A 182 17.48 -7.01 5.90
C VAL A 182 17.67 -8.09 6.98
N MET A 183 16.64 -8.88 7.27
CA MET A 183 16.72 -9.98 8.25
C MET A 183 17.76 -11.03 7.88
N LYS A 184 17.96 -11.32 6.60
CA LYS A 184 18.99 -12.25 6.10
C LYS A 184 20.43 -11.83 6.43
N LEU A 185 20.66 -10.56 6.74
CA LEU A 185 21.98 -10.03 7.10
C LEU A 185 22.33 -10.24 8.59
N SER A 186 21.43 -10.82 9.35
CA SER A 186 21.65 -11.10 10.78
C SER A 186 22.69 -12.20 10.99
N CYS A 187 23.47 -12.06 12.07
CA CYS A 187 24.44 -13.06 12.55
C CYS A 187 23.85 -14.09 13.48
N THR A 188 22.64 -13.88 13.94
CA THR A 188 21.98 -14.72 14.95
C THR A 188 20.78 -15.44 14.36
N ASP A 189 20.24 -16.38 15.11
CA ASP A 189 18.98 -17.03 14.78
C ASP A 189 17.85 -15.99 14.68
N THR A 190 17.13 -16.00 13.56
CA THR A 190 16.04 -15.07 13.24
C THR A 190 14.66 -15.68 13.42
N THR A 191 14.56 -16.88 13.97
CA THR A 191 13.29 -17.63 14.08
C THR A 191 12.18 -16.81 14.76
N ILE A 192 12.50 -16.11 15.85
CA ILE A 192 11.52 -15.28 16.57
C ILE A 192 11.07 -14.10 15.69
N ASN A 193 12.00 -13.44 14.98
CA ASN A 193 11.70 -12.32 14.10
C ASN A 193 10.86 -12.77 12.89
N GLU A 194 11.11 -13.98 12.40
CA GLU A 194 10.30 -14.59 11.35
C GLU A 194 8.87 -14.86 11.82
N ILE A 195 8.69 -15.39 13.02
CA ILE A 195 7.37 -15.61 13.62
C ILE A 195 6.62 -14.28 13.79
N ILE A 196 7.30 -13.25 14.31
CA ILE A 196 6.71 -11.90 14.43
C ILE A 196 6.29 -11.37 13.06
N ASN A 197 7.18 -11.46 12.05
CA ASN A 197 6.88 -11.00 10.70
C ASN A 197 5.68 -11.73 10.09
N TYR A 198 5.63 -13.06 10.18
CA TYR A 198 4.49 -13.84 9.71
C TYR A 198 3.20 -13.52 10.47
N GLY A 199 3.28 -13.38 11.78
CA GLY A 199 2.13 -13.03 12.62
C GLY A 199 1.55 -11.67 12.25
N VAL A 200 2.39 -10.63 12.13
CA VAL A 200 1.96 -9.29 11.74
C VAL A 200 1.45 -9.26 10.30
N SER A 201 2.16 -9.87 9.35
CA SER A 201 1.72 -9.92 7.95
C SER A 201 0.39 -10.65 7.81
N SER A 202 0.22 -11.77 8.52
CA SER A 202 -1.05 -12.50 8.55
C SER A 202 -2.19 -11.65 9.13
N PHE A 203 -1.96 -10.93 10.22
CA PHE A 203 -2.94 -10.04 10.80
C PHE A 203 -3.35 -8.93 9.82
N VAL A 204 -2.37 -8.23 9.24
CA VAL A 204 -2.60 -7.10 8.31
C VAL A 204 -3.28 -7.53 7.01
N ILE A 205 -3.11 -8.78 6.59
CA ILE A 205 -3.72 -9.30 5.36
C ILE A 205 -5.07 -9.96 5.65
N PHE A 206 -5.13 -10.93 6.57
CA PHE A 206 -6.33 -11.75 6.74
C PHE A 206 -7.46 -11.04 7.49
N VAL A 207 -7.17 -10.18 8.46
CA VAL A 207 -8.24 -9.46 9.18
C VAL A 207 -8.98 -8.49 8.25
N PRO A 208 -8.31 -7.58 7.52
CA PRO A 208 -8.98 -6.69 6.59
C PRO A 208 -9.70 -7.43 5.45
N ILE A 209 -9.06 -8.43 4.82
CA ILE A 209 -9.68 -9.16 3.71
C ILE A 209 -10.91 -9.97 4.18
N GLY A 210 -10.85 -10.52 5.39
CA GLY A 210 -11.98 -11.22 6.01
C GLY A 210 -13.15 -10.29 6.27
N LEU A 211 -12.91 -9.08 6.78
CA LEU A 211 -13.93 -8.04 6.96
C LEU A 211 -14.54 -7.61 5.62
N ILE A 212 -13.71 -7.34 4.62
CA ILE A 212 -14.17 -6.99 3.27
C ILE A 212 -15.04 -8.12 2.70
N PHE A 213 -14.61 -9.37 2.83
CA PHE A 213 -15.38 -10.53 2.38
C PHE A 213 -16.76 -10.57 3.03
N ILE A 214 -16.84 -10.39 4.36
CA ILE A 214 -18.11 -10.34 5.08
C ILE A 214 -19.01 -9.21 4.55
N PHE A 215 -18.48 -8.00 4.39
CA PHE A 215 -19.24 -6.87 3.86
C PHE A 215 -19.79 -7.16 2.47
N TYR A 216 -18.98 -7.75 1.58
CA TYR A 216 -19.44 -8.07 0.23
C TYR A 216 -20.43 -9.22 0.17
N VAL A 217 -20.32 -10.22 1.03
CA VAL A 217 -21.36 -11.26 1.16
C VAL A 217 -22.70 -10.63 1.56
N LEU A 218 -22.70 -9.70 2.54
CA LEU A 218 -23.90 -8.99 2.97
C LEU A 218 -24.46 -8.06 1.88
N ILE A 219 -23.59 -7.37 1.13
CA ILE A 219 -23.97 -6.55 -0.03
C ILE A 219 -24.65 -7.39 -1.10
N ILE A 220 -24.03 -8.51 -1.49
CA ILE A 220 -24.59 -9.42 -2.51
C ILE A 220 -25.93 -9.96 -2.06
N SER A 221 -26.05 -10.41 -0.82
CA SER A 221 -27.31 -10.90 -0.25
C SER A 221 -28.41 -9.82 -0.31
N SER A 222 -28.07 -8.57 -0.02
CA SER A 222 -29.01 -7.44 -0.10
C SER A 222 -29.39 -7.11 -1.55
N ILE A 223 -28.42 -7.11 -2.47
CA ILE A 223 -28.65 -6.81 -3.89
C ILE A 223 -29.57 -7.85 -4.54
N LEU A 224 -29.44 -9.11 -4.19
CA LEU A 224 -30.29 -10.20 -4.71
C LEU A 224 -31.78 -10.04 -4.34
N THR A 225 -32.10 -9.21 -3.35
CA THR A 225 -33.47 -8.89 -2.97
C THR A 225 -34.05 -7.68 -3.74
N ILE A 226 -33.23 -6.97 -4.52
CA ILE A 226 -33.64 -5.79 -5.30
C ILE A 226 -34.30 -6.25 -6.60
N ALA A 227 -35.55 -5.79 -6.84
CA ALA A 227 -36.33 -6.19 -8.01
C ALA A 227 -35.91 -5.51 -9.33
N SER A 228 -35.14 -4.38 -9.28
CA SER A 228 -34.77 -3.59 -10.47
C SER A 228 -33.38 -4.00 -11.01
N ALA A 229 -33.36 -4.49 -12.25
CA ALA A 229 -32.13 -4.85 -12.95
C ALA A 229 -31.18 -3.64 -13.20
N GLU A 230 -31.72 -2.43 -13.30
CA GLU A 230 -30.95 -1.21 -13.55
C GLU A 230 -30.22 -0.74 -12.29
N ASP A 231 -30.88 -0.77 -11.14
CA ASP A 231 -30.28 -0.46 -9.84
C ASP A 231 -29.19 -1.49 -9.48
N TRP A 232 -29.41 -2.75 -9.83
CA TRP A 232 -28.46 -3.83 -9.66
C TRP A 232 -27.15 -3.55 -10.43
N LYS A 233 -27.25 -3.16 -11.73
CA LYS A 233 -26.06 -2.85 -12.56
C LYS A 233 -25.28 -1.66 -12.02
N LYS A 234 -25.96 -0.60 -11.59
CA LYS A 234 -25.33 0.60 -11.05
C LYS A 234 -24.59 0.31 -9.74
N THR A 235 -25.20 -0.42 -8.84
CA THR A 235 -24.61 -0.82 -7.55
C THR A 235 -23.40 -1.73 -7.77
N PHE A 236 -23.53 -2.71 -8.67
CA PHE A 236 -22.44 -3.61 -9.01
C PHE A 236 -21.24 -2.91 -9.63
N ALA A 237 -21.45 -1.96 -10.54
CA ALA A 237 -20.37 -1.19 -11.16
C ALA A 237 -19.55 -0.41 -10.13
N THR A 238 -20.20 0.14 -9.12
CA THR A 238 -19.54 0.89 -8.04
C THR A 238 -18.71 -0.04 -7.14
N CYS A 239 -19.25 -1.21 -6.82
CA CYS A 239 -18.57 -2.24 -6.04
C CYS A 239 -17.39 -2.86 -6.79
N ALA A 240 -17.53 -3.06 -8.12
CA ALA A 240 -16.50 -3.69 -8.93
C ALA A 240 -15.19 -2.89 -8.97
N SER A 241 -15.24 -1.57 -8.95
CA SER A 241 -14.04 -0.73 -8.89
C SER A 241 -13.26 -0.95 -7.59
N HIS A 242 -13.94 -0.93 -6.46
CA HIS A 242 -13.32 -1.20 -5.15
C HIS A 242 -12.77 -2.63 -5.08
N LEU A 243 -13.56 -3.64 -5.50
CA LEU A 243 -13.11 -5.04 -5.50
C LEU A 243 -11.88 -5.26 -6.39
N THR A 244 -11.80 -4.58 -7.54
CA THR A 244 -10.62 -4.67 -8.42
C THR A 244 -9.36 -4.23 -7.67
N VAL A 245 -9.41 -3.09 -6.98
CA VAL A 245 -8.29 -2.58 -6.18
C VAL A 245 -7.96 -3.54 -5.03
N VAL A 246 -8.96 -4.03 -4.32
CA VAL A 246 -8.80 -4.99 -3.21
C VAL A 246 -8.11 -6.28 -3.69
N ILE A 247 -8.57 -6.88 -4.79
CA ILE A 247 -8.01 -8.12 -5.32
C ILE A 247 -6.53 -7.92 -5.72
N VAL A 248 -6.21 -6.83 -6.40
CA VAL A 248 -4.82 -6.55 -6.80
C VAL A 248 -3.95 -6.27 -5.57
N HIS A 249 -4.40 -5.39 -4.68
CA HIS A 249 -3.63 -5.00 -3.49
C HIS A 249 -3.33 -6.21 -2.59
N TYR A 250 -4.36 -6.94 -2.17
CA TYR A 250 -4.17 -8.09 -1.27
C TYR A 250 -3.59 -9.31 -1.98
N GLY A 251 -3.85 -9.50 -3.27
CA GLY A 251 -3.23 -10.54 -4.07
C GLY A 251 -1.71 -10.37 -4.12
N CYS A 252 -1.24 -9.17 -4.49
CA CYS A 252 0.19 -8.87 -4.51
C CYS A 252 0.82 -8.94 -3.10
N ALA A 253 0.16 -8.36 -2.08
CA ALA A 253 0.64 -8.41 -0.70
C ALA A 253 0.76 -9.85 -0.17
N SER A 254 -0.24 -10.71 -0.43
CA SER A 254 -0.23 -12.10 0.02
C SER A 254 0.91 -12.89 -0.62
N ILE A 255 1.12 -12.72 -1.93
CA ILE A 255 2.20 -13.41 -2.63
C ILE A 255 3.57 -12.91 -2.13
N THR A 256 3.71 -11.62 -1.82
CA THR A 256 4.98 -11.04 -1.35
C THR A 256 5.32 -11.45 0.08
N TYR A 257 4.35 -11.40 1.00
CA TYR A 257 4.63 -11.50 2.44
C TYR A 257 4.22 -12.82 3.10
N LEU A 258 3.35 -13.64 2.47
CA LEU A 258 2.90 -14.93 3.02
C LEU A 258 3.55 -16.15 2.36
N LYS A 259 4.39 -15.96 1.32
CA LYS A 259 5.05 -17.05 0.63
C LYS A 259 6.11 -17.72 1.52
N PRO A 260 6.17 -19.09 1.56
CA PRO A 260 7.26 -19.81 2.21
C PRO A 260 8.59 -19.53 1.50
N LYS A 261 9.65 -19.33 2.29
CA LYS A 261 10.96 -18.84 1.85
C LYS A 261 11.79 -19.82 1.00
N SER A 262 11.43 -21.10 0.97
CA SER A 262 12.27 -22.17 0.39
C SER A 262 12.25 -22.29 -1.13
N GLU A 263 11.34 -21.58 -1.81
CA GLU A 263 11.06 -21.85 -3.24
C GLU A 263 11.26 -20.65 -4.19
N SER A 264 11.70 -19.48 -3.71
CA SER A 264 11.77 -18.31 -4.58
C SER A 264 13.18 -17.99 -5.07
N SER A 265 13.30 -17.73 -6.37
CA SER A 265 14.48 -17.06 -6.92
C SER A 265 14.42 -15.56 -6.55
N ILE A 266 15.58 -14.95 -6.28
CA ILE A 266 15.73 -13.52 -5.96
C ILE A 266 15.03 -12.64 -7.01
N GLU A 267 15.08 -13.03 -8.28
CA GLU A 267 14.42 -12.32 -9.39
C GLU A 267 12.89 -12.30 -9.27
N LYS A 268 12.27 -13.41 -8.86
CA LYS A 268 10.80 -13.48 -8.68
C LYS A 268 10.36 -12.63 -7.50
N ASP A 269 11.09 -12.64 -6.40
CA ASP A 269 10.78 -11.84 -5.21
C ASP A 269 10.94 -10.34 -5.53
N LEU A 270 11.95 -9.97 -6.29
CA LEU A 270 12.14 -8.59 -6.75
C LEU A 270 10.99 -8.13 -7.66
N LEU A 271 10.57 -8.95 -8.62
CA LEU A 271 9.45 -8.63 -9.51
C LEU A 271 8.13 -8.45 -8.75
N LEU A 272 7.86 -9.31 -7.78
CA LEU A 272 6.67 -9.22 -6.93
C LEU A 272 6.71 -7.96 -6.07
N SER A 273 7.86 -7.64 -5.48
CA SER A 273 8.04 -6.41 -4.70
C SER A 273 7.84 -5.16 -5.56
N VAL A 274 8.38 -5.13 -6.78
CA VAL A 274 8.15 -4.04 -7.75
C VAL A 274 6.66 -3.91 -8.08
N THR A 275 5.98 -5.02 -8.31
CA THR A 275 4.55 -5.01 -8.63
C THR A 275 3.74 -4.42 -7.47
N TYR A 276 4.00 -4.85 -6.25
CA TYR A 276 3.30 -4.38 -5.06
C TYR A 276 3.62 -2.91 -4.73
N THR A 277 4.90 -2.53 -4.79
CA THR A 277 5.33 -1.20 -4.32
C THR A 277 5.19 -0.08 -5.36
N ILE A 278 5.17 -0.42 -6.65
CA ILE A 278 5.19 0.58 -7.73
C ILE A 278 3.93 0.52 -8.59
N ILE A 279 3.49 -0.69 -8.98
CA ILE A 279 2.35 -0.83 -9.89
C ILE A 279 1.02 -0.67 -9.13
N THR A 280 0.90 -1.21 -7.92
CA THR A 280 -0.34 -1.09 -7.12
C THR A 280 -0.72 0.36 -6.82
N PRO A 281 0.18 1.27 -6.38
CA PRO A 281 -0.14 2.68 -6.21
C PRO A 281 -0.56 3.41 -7.50
N LEU A 282 -0.08 2.98 -8.67
CA LEU A 282 -0.52 3.51 -9.96
C LEU A 282 -1.93 3.03 -10.32
N LEU A 283 -2.26 1.78 -10.00
CA LEU A 283 -3.58 1.22 -10.36
C LEU A 283 -4.74 1.92 -9.65
N ASN A 284 -4.54 2.40 -8.43
CA ASN A 284 -5.59 3.08 -7.68
C ASN A 284 -6.11 4.33 -8.38
N PRO A 285 -5.30 5.33 -8.74
CA PRO A 285 -5.79 6.47 -9.50
C PRO A 285 -6.37 6.07 -10.87
N VAL A 286 -5.79 5.07 -11.54
CA VAL A 286 -6.29 4.60 -12.84
C VAL A 286 -7.69 3.99 -12.70
N VAL A 287 -7.88 3.07 -11.75
CA VAL A 287 -9.18 2.41 -11.56
C VAL A 287 -10.25 3.39 -11.09
N TYR A 288 -9.94 4.25 -10.12
CA TYR A 288 -10.91 5.20 -9.58
C TYR A 288 -11.17 6.38 -10.50
N SER A 289 -10.21 6.86 -11.30
CA SER A 289 -10.45 7.93 -12.26
C SER A 289 -11.09 7.42 -13.54
N LEU A 290 -10.68 6.26 -14.08
CA LEU A 290 -11.22 5.77 -15.36
C LEU A 290 -12.56 5.04 -15.22
N ARG A 291 -12.85 4.41 -14.11
CA ARG A 291 -14.08 3.64 -13.89
C ARG A 291 -15.17 4.39 -13.11
N ASN A 292 -14.77 5.37 -12.30
CA ASN A 292 -15.73 6.14 -11.50
C ASN A 292 -16.21 7.37 -12.30
N LYS A 293 -17.49 7.33 -12.73
CA LYS A 293 -18.11 8.40 -13.50
C LYS A 293 -18.11 9.74 -12.73
N GLU A 294 -18.36 9.72 -11.42
CA GLU A 294 -18.45 10.95 -10.60
C GLU A 294 -17.09 11.67 -10.51
N VAL A 295 -15.98 10.92 -10.42
CA VAL A 295 -14.62 11.49 -10.46
C VAL A 295 -14.32 12.08 -11.83
N LYS A 296 -14.73 11.42 -12.93
CA LYS A 296 -14.60 11.97 -14.28
C LYS A 296 -15.38 13.26 -14.44
N ASP A 297 -16.64 13.26 -14.02
CA ASP A 297 -17.51 14.42 -14.10
C ASP A 297 -16.96 15.57 -13.22
N GLY A 298 -16.40 15.26 -12.06
CA GLY A 298 -15.68 16.21 -11.20
C GLY A 298 -14.46 16.82 -11.89
N LEU A 299 -13.65 16.01 -12.57
CA LEU A 299 -12.52 16.50 -13.36
C LEU A 299 -12.97 17.47 -14.45
N HIS A 300 -14.01 17.10 -15.21
CA HIS A 300 -14.58 17.97 -16.24
C HIS A 300 -15.09 19.30 -15.67
N ARG A 301 -15.80 19.28 -14.52
CA ARG A 301 -16.27 20.50 -13.86
C ARG A 301 -15.14 21.42 -13.41
N VAL A 302 -14.08 20.85 -12.82
CA VAL A 302 -12.91 21.63 -12.34
C VAL A 302 -12.15 22.23 -13.53
N VAL A 303 -11.93 21.47 -14.60
CA VAL A 303 -11.24 21.96 -15.80
C VAL A 303 -12.06 23.04 -16.49
N SER A 304 -13.37 22.84 -16.67
CA SER A 304 -14.25 23.83 -17.32
C SER A 304 -14.34 25.16 -16.54
N ARG A 305 -14.28 25.11 -15.21
CA ARG A 305 -14.28 26.31 -14.35
C ARG A 305 -12.99 27.15 -14.48
N ASN A 306 -11.87 26.51 -14.80
CA ASN A 306 -10.59 27.22 -14.93
C ASN A 306 -10.33 27.75 -16.34
N ILE A 307 -11.18 27.41 -17.32
CA ILE A 307 -11.07 27.85 -18.70
C ILE A 307 -12.07 29.00 -19.00
N SER A 308 -13.11 29.17 -18.19
CA SER A 308 -14.08 30.28 -18.28
C SER A 308 -13.64 31.43 -17.34
#